data_ba31009d5e0557dde2048e1f944cf80b
#
_entry.id   ba31009d5e0557dde2048e1f944cf80b
#
_cell.length_a   1.000
_cell.length_b   1.000
_cell.length_c   1.000
_cell.angle_alpha   90.00
_cell.angle_beta   90.00
_cell.angle_gamma   90.00
#
_symmetry.space_group_name_H-M   'P 1'
#
loop_
_entity.id
_entity.type
_entity.pdbx_description
1 polymer ?
#
loop_
_entity_poly.entity_id
_entity_poly.type
_entity_poly.pdbx_seq_one_letter_code
_entity_poly.pdbx_strand_id
1 'polypeptide(L)'
;MNAPTPLPADYLDYPLRRHGMDHDRYDWSMLPQRPPVAWPGGARIALWVTVSLQWFPLNMKGQPFKPPGAMQTAYPDLRHYTLRDYGNRVGIHRVMQALGRHGIRASAPCNAAVAQRYPSLVKACLDQGWELLGHGLDMDHLHHGALPVEQERAWIAQSLDILQAASGAPVRGWLSPAKSQSHTTPDLLAEAGLDYVCDWVNDDMPYPVRTVSTNQGALAPSPAHYQHAPGQGGAAGVTAGRRLVAMPHPIDIDDHSILVQNHHTEDDFRDALIDQFDGLYREASAGNGRIVAISLHPWAIGQPYRIGALEEALAHIMGHEGVWAATGSEILDAWTAAGGQVSIATSPVA
;
A
#
# COMPACT_ATOMS: atom_id res chain seq x y z
N MET A 1 4.24 46.68 -2.06
CA MET A 1 3.88 45.27 -1.87
C MET A 1 2.98 45.23 -0.64
N ASN A 2 1.70 44.87 -0.80
CA ASN A 2 0.81 44.69 0.35
C ASN A 2 1.29 43.53 1.18
N ALA A 3 1.34 43.68 2.48
CA ALA A 3 1.64 42.57 3.39
C ALA A 3 0.63 41.44 3.14
N PRO A 4 1.06 40.16 3.14
CA PRO A 4 0.15 39.05 2.95
C PRO A 4 -0.94 39.08 4.02
N THR A 5 -2.19 38.94 3.62
CA THR A 5 -3.31 38.87 4.58
C THR A 5 -3.11 37.60 5.42
N PRO A 6 -3.06 37.72 6.76
CA PRO A 6 -2.92 36.56 7.62
C PRO A 6 -4.11 35.61 7.46
N LEU A 7 -3.85 34.32 7.61
CA LEU A 7 -4.91 33.30 7.60
C LEU A 7 -5.92 33.60 8.74
N PRO A 8 -7.22 33.32 8.54
CA PRO A 8 -8.21 33.45 9.60
C PRO A 8 -7.80 32.63 10.84
N ALA A 9 -8.08 33.14 12.03
CA ALA A 9 -7.70 32.45 13.27
C ALA A 9 -8.34 31.06 13.38
N ASP A 10 -9.57 30.88 12.93
CA ASP A 10 -10.30 29.63 12.91
C ASP A 10 -9.74 28.61 11.89
N TYR A 11 -9.04 29.07 10.84
CA TYR A 11 -8.31 28.18 9.92
C TYR A 11 -7.20 27.40 10.62
N LEU A 12 -6.59 27.99 11.65
CA LEU A 12 -5.53 27.37 12.43
C LEU A 12 -6.06 26.62 13.68
N ASP A 13 -7.33 26.80 14.02
CA ASP A 13 -7.95 26.25 15.23
C ASP A 13 -8.71 24.95 14.93
N TYR A 14 -7.97 23.93 14.48
CA TYR A 14 -8.52 22.61 14.25
C TYR A 14 -8.36 21.73 15.51
N PRO A 15 -9.44 21.13 16.06
CA PRO A 15 -9.40 20.40 17.33
C PRO A 15 -8.38 19.24 17.39
N LEU A 16 -8.07 18.62 16.24
CA LEU A 16 -7.11 17.53 16.15
C LEU A 16 -5.69 17.98 15.80
N ARG A 17 -5.46 19.29 15.63
CA ARG A 17 -4.15 19.86 15.28
C ARG A 17 -3.08 19.64 16.34
N ARG A 18 -3.45 19.26 17.56
CA ARG A 18 -2.52 18.81 18.61
C ARG A 18 -1.54 17.73 18.13
N HIS A 19 -1.87 17.02 17.05
CA HIS A 19 -1.02 16.02 16.41
C HIS A 19 -0.21 16.59 15.24
N GLY A 20 -0.27 17.89 14.96
CA GLY A 20 0.37 18.52 13.81
C GLY A 20 -0.33 18.30 12.47
N MET A 21 -1.53 17.68 12.48
CA MET A 21 -2.28 17.29 11.29
C MET A 21 -3.74 17.74 11.39
N ASP A 22 -4.45 17.76 10.26
CA ASP A 22 -5.90 18.02 10.20
C ASP A 22 -6.75 16.78 10.51
N HIS A 23 -6.13 15.75 11.03
CA HIS A 23 -6.71 14.50 11.52
C HIS A 23 -5.85 13.93 12.66
N ASP A 24 -6.32 12.86 13.31
CA ASP A 24 -5.65 12.23 14.44
C ASP A 24 -5.05 10.84 14.14
N ARG A 25 -4.96 10.45 12.87
CA ARG A 25 -4.49 9.11 12.48
C ARG A 25 -3.00 8.89 12.67
N TYR A 26 -2.17 9.93 12.55
CA TYR A 26 -0.74 9.88 12.81
C TYR A 26 -0.19 11.25 13.22
N ASP A 27 1.01 11.27 13.80
CA ASP A 27 1.69 12.52 14.16
C ASP A 27 2.48 13.04 12.96
N TRP A 28 2.40 14.34 12.73
CA TRP A 28 3.27 14.98 11.75
C TRP A 28 4.72 14.95 12.25
N SER A 29 5.64 14.45 11.44
CA SER A 29 7.06 14.39 11.78
C SER A 29 7.92 14.55 10.53
N MET A 30 8.99 15.35 10.63
CA MET A 30 9.94 15.54 9.54
C MET A 30 10.96 14.39 9.51
N LEU A 31 11.25 13.85 8.33
CA LEU A 31 12.22 12.76 8.15
C LEU A 31 13.57 13.02 8.84
N PRO A 32 14.19 14.22 8.75
CA PRO A 32 15.48 14.50 9.41
C PRO A 32 15.45 14.47 10.94
N GLN A 33 14.28 14.51 11.56
CA GLN A 33 14.10 14.49 13.01
C GLN A 33 13.78 13.09 13.55
N ARG A 34 13.57 12.12 12.67
CA ARG A 34 13.25 10.76 13.05
C ARG A 34 14.50 9.97 13.45
N PRO A 35 14.37 9.02 14.38
CA PRO A 35 15.47 8.11 14.66
C PRO A 35 15.92 7.38 13.39
N PRO A 36 17.23 7.22 13.19
CA PRO A 36 17.73 6.44 12.06
C PRO A 36 17.35 4.97 12.20
N VAL A 37 17.15 4.30 11.08
CA VAL A 37 16.78 2.88 11.02
C VAL A 37 17.95 2.09 10.43
N ALA A 38 18.45 1.11 11.15
CA ALA A 38 19.47 0.18 10.66
C ALA A 38 18.81 -1.11 10.16
N TRP A 39 19.03 -1.43 8.88
CA TRP A 39 18.56 -2.69 8.32
C TRP A 39 19.47 -3.86 8.66
N PRO A 40 18.98 -5.13 8.57
CA PRO A 40 19.78 -6.33 8.79
C PRO A 40 21.05 -6.34 7.93
N GLY A 41 22.14 -6.84 8.51
CA GLY A 41 23.44 -6.93 7.82
C GLY A 41 24.09 -5.59 7.49
N GLY A 42 23.60 -4.47 8.04
CA GLY A 42 24.08 -3.13 7.71
C GLY A 42 23.65 -2.66 6.32
N ALA A 43 22.57 -3.22 5.77
CA ALA A 43 22.04 -2.81 4.48
C ALA A 43 21.64 -1.32 4.49
N ARG A 44 21.87 -0.66 3.36
CA ARG A 44 21.49 0.74 3.11
C ARG A 44 20.06 0.84 2.61
N ILE A 45 19.68 -0.10 1.75
CA ILE A 45 18.35 -0.15 1.11
C ILE A 45 17.65 -1.45 1.48
N ALA A 46 16.42 -1.33 1.95
CA ALA A 46 15.46 -2.43 1.91
C ALA A 46 14.68 -2.34 0.60
N LEU A 47 14.90 -3.28 -0.30
CA LEU A 47 14.16 -3.38 -1.56
C LEU A 47 12.88 -4.17 -1.32
N TRP A 48 11.75 -3.53 -1.53
CA TRP A 48 10.43 -4.13 -1.40
C TRP A 48 9.69 -4.13 -2.74
N VAL A 49 9.37 -5.30 -3.25
CA VAL A 49 8.62 -5.44 -4.49
C VAL A 49 7.23 -6.00 -4.19
N THR A 50 6.20 -5.30 -4.63
CA THR A 50 4.83 -5.81 -4.61
C THR A 50 4.39 -6.21 -6.01
N VAL A 51 3.64 -7.32 -6.11
CA VAL A 51 3.10 -7.82 -7.38
C VAL A 51 1.62 -8.08 -7.22
N SER A 52 0.80 -7.22 -7.81
CA SER A 52 -0.66 -7.23 -7.64
C SER A 52 -1.33 -8.36 -8.42
N LEU A 53 -1.98 -9.27 -7.71
CA LEU A 53 -2.80 -10.35 -8.25
C LEU A 53 -4.26 -9.93 -8.23
N GLN A 54 -4.73 -9.35 -9.33
CA GLN A 54 -6.00 -8.67 -9.43
C GLN A 54 -7.03 -9.46 -10.25
N TRP A 55 -8.28 -9.42 -9.77
CA TRP A 55 -9.44 -9.91 -10.49
C TRP A 55 -10.39 -8.76 -10.81
N PHE A 56 -10.63 -8.56 -12.10
CA PHE A 56 -11.61 -7.59 -12.60
C PHE A 56 -12.83 -8.35 -13.13
N PRO A 57 -14.00 -8.25 -12.49
CA PRO A 57 -15.22 -8.89 -12.98
C PRO A 57 -15.57 -8.46 -14.40
N LEU A 58 -16.20 -9.36 -15.17
CA LEU A 58 -16.61 -9.03 -16.54
C LEU A 58 -17.65 -7.91 -16.59
N ASN A 59 -18.56 -7.91 -15.62
CA ASN A 59 -19.60 -6.89 -15.47
C ASN A 59 -19.31 -6.06 -14.21
N MET A 60 -18.40 -5.12 -14.32
CA MET A 60 -18.10 -4.22 -13.21
C MET A 60 -19.19 -3.14 -13.04
N LYS A 61 -19.30 -2.67 -11.79
CA LYS A 61 -20.08 -1.48 -11.46
C LYS A 61 -19.32 -0.21 -11.82
N GLY A 62 -19.65 0.83 -12.10
CA GLY A 62 -18.87 2.04 -12.39
C GLY A 62 -18.51 2.22 -13.84
N GLN A 63 -17.48 3.03 -14.10
CA GLN A 63 -17.10 3.42 -15.46
C GLN A 63 -16.20 2.37 -16.11
N PRO A 64 -16.49 1.99 -17.37
CA PRO A 64 -15.61 1.10 -18.10
C PRO A 64 -14.21 1.69 -18.28
N PHE A 65 -13.19 0.82 -18.18
CA PHE A 65 -11.83 1.21 -18.49
C PHE A 65 -11.71 1.64 -19.96
N LYS A 66 -11.02 2.74 -20.20
CA LYS A 66 -10.69 3.21 -21.53
C LYS A 66 -9.22 2.90 -21.83
N PRO A 67 -8.93 1.92 -22.69
CA PRO A 67 -7.56 1.71 -23.14
C PRO A 67 -6.99 2.95 -23.85
N PRO A 68 -5.68 3.19 -23.76
CA PRO A 68 -5.04 4.26 -24.50
C PRO A 68 -5.39 4.24 -26.00
N GLY A 69 -5.81 5.38 -26.56
CA GLY A 69 -6.15 5.50 -27.97
C GLY A 69 -7.44 4.77 -28.43
N ALA A 70 -8.13 4.07 -27.54
CA ALA A 70 -9.34 3.36 -27.86
C ALA A 70 -10.61 4.10 -27.44
N MET A 71 -11.74 3.75 -28.06
CA MET A 71 -13.05 4.22 -27.62
C MET A 71 -13.50 3.45 -26.38
N GLN A 72 -14.15 4.15 -25.45
CA GLN A 72 -14.79 3.56 -24.29
C GLN A 72 -16.09 2.84 -24.72
N THR A 73 -16.28 1.64 -24.24
CA THR A 73 -17.50 0.85 -24.43
C THR A 73 -18.13 0.50 -23.09
N ALA A 74 -19.44 0.28 -23.10
CA ALA A 74 -20.14 -0.19 -21.90
C ALA A 74 -19.71 -1.59 -21.49
N TYR A 75 -19.85 -1.93 -20.22
CA TYR A 75 -19.71 -3.31 -19.77
C TYR A 75 -20.85 -4.20 -20.31
N PRO A 76 -20.58 -5.49 -20.57
CA PRO A 76 -19.31 -6.18 -20.45
C PRO A 76 -18.31 -5.79 -21.55
N ASP A 77 -17.08 -5.44 -21.17
CA ASP A 77 -16.00 -5.15 -22.10
C ASP A 77 -14.95 -6.25 -22.07
N LEU A 78 -14.97 -7.10 -23.10
CA LEU A 78 -14.02 -8.22 -23.21
C LEU A 78 -12.57 -7.78 -23.42
N ARG A 79 -12.33 -6.59 -23.96
CA ARG A 79 -10.96 -6.05 -24.11
C ARG A 79 -10.40 -5.71 -22.73
N HIS A 80 -11.18 -5.05 -21.90
CA HIS A 80 -10.81 -4.74 -20.53
C HIS A 80 -10.55 -6.01 -19.73
N TYR A 81 -11.47 -6.99 -19.81
CA TYR A 81 -11.35 -8.26 -19.12
C TYR A 81 -10.11 -9.03 -19.55
N THR A 82 -9.93 -9.24 -20.87
CA THR A 82 -8.83 -10.07 -21.40
C THR A 82 -7.47 -9.41 -21.22
N LEU A 83 -7.36 -8.08 -21.26
CA LEU A 83 -6.13 -7.37 -20.96
C LEU A 83 -5.67 -7.64 -19.51
N ARG A 84 -6.60 -7.64 -18.56
CA ARG A 84 -6.29 -7.90 -17.14
C ARG A 84 -6.01 -9.39 -16.90
N ASP A 85 -6.82 -10.27 -17.50
CA ASP A 85 -6.63 -11.72 -17.42
C ASP A 85 -5.28 -12.20 -17.97
N TYR A 86 -4.73 -11.50 -18.97
CA TYR A 86 -3.37 -11.74 -19.48
C TYR A 86 -2.32 -11.70 -18.35
N GLY A 87 -2.47 -10.78 -17.39
CA GLY A 87 -1.58 -10.69 -16.23
C GLY A 87 -1.52 -12.00 -15.46
N ASN A 88 -2.68 -12.54 -15.10
CA ASN A 88 -2.79 -13.76 -14.32
C ASN A 88 -2.41 -15.04 -15.10
N ARG A 89 -2.51 -15.02 -16.42
CA ARG A 89 -2.23 -16.19 -17.28
C ARG A 89 -0.81 -16.25 -17.81
N VAL A 90 -0.22 -15.10 -18.13
CA VAL A 90 1.04 -15.03 -18.87
C VAL A 90 2.03 -14.07 -18.22
N GLY A 91 1.62 -12.83 -17.98
CA GLY A 91 2.49 -11.75 -17.50
C GLY A 91 3.16 -12.06 -16.18
N ILE A 92 2.42 -12.67 -15.25
CA ILE A 92 2.93 -13.05 -13.93
C ILE A 92 4.17 -13.96 -13.99
N HIS A 93 4.21 -14.89 -14.93
CA HIS A 93 5.34 -15.82 -15.05
C HIS A 93 6.63 -15.13 -15.49
N ARG A 94 6.55 -14.08 -16.32
CA ARG A 94 7.71 -13.25 -16.65
C ARG A 94 8.18 -12.42 -15.46
N VAL A 95 7.25 -11.84 -14.71
CA VAL A 95 7.58 -11.11 -13.48
C VAL A 95 8.25 -12.04 -12.46
N MET A 96 7.70 -13.26 -12.24
CA MET A 96 8.32 -14.26 -11.37
C MET A 96 9.75 -14.61 -11.82
N GLN A 97 9.98 -14.77 -13.12
CA GLN A 97 11.31 -15.06 -13.64
C GLN A 97 12.28 -13.89 -13.46
N ALA A 98 11.83 -12.65 -13.70
CA ALA A 98 12.65 -11.46 -13.52
C ALA A 98 13.07 -11.30 -12.05
N LEU A 99 12.15 -11.43 -11.10
CA LEU A 99 12.44 -11.38 -9.67
C LEU A 99 13.30 -12.56 -9.20
N GLY A 100 12.99 -13.77 -9.67
CA GLY A 100 13.69 -15.00 -9.28
C GLY A 100 15.16 -15.01 -9.67
N ARG A 101 15.56 -14.37 -10.79
CA ARG A 101 16.98 -14.22 -11.20
C ARG A 101 17.83 -13.51 -10.14
N HIS A 102 17.23 -12.66 -9.34
CA HIS A 102 17.88 -11.89 -8.29
C HIS A 102 17.54 -12.40 -6.88
N GLY A 103 16.81 -13.51 -6.75
CA GLY A 103 16.38 -14.04 -5.46
C GLY A 103 15.38 -13.15 -4.72
N ILE A 104 14.69 -12.25 -5.43
CA ILE A 104 13.74 -11.32 -4.84
C ILE A 104 12.42 -12.04 -4.56
N ARG A 105 12.00 -12.01 -3.30
CA ARG A 105 10.69 -12.48 -2.84
C ARG A 105 9.74 -11.30 -2.76
N ALA A 106 8.64 -11.36 -3.50
CA ALA A 106 7.67 -10.29 -3.53
C ALA A 106 6.62 -10.42 -2.41
N SER A 107 5.99 -9.30 -2.08
CA SER A 107 4.70 -9.30 -1.40
C SER A 107 3.61 -9.21 -2.47
N ALA A 108 2.63 -10.12 -2.43
CA ALA A 108 1.58 -10.20 -3.43
C ALA A 108 0.23 -9.72 -2.87
N PRO A 109 -0.16 -8.45 -3.08
CA PRO A 109 -1.54 -8.04 -2.88
C PRO A 109 -2.46 -8.90 -3.77
N CYS A 110 -3.29 -9.72 -3.13
CA CYS A 110 -4.09 -10.75 -3.81
C CYS A 110 -5.57 -10.54 -3.51
N ASN A 111 -6.37 -10.34 -4.57
CA ASN A 111 -7.82 -10.41 -4.42
C ASN A 111 -8.24 -11.84 -4.02
N ALA A 112 -9.19 -11.97 -3.12
CA ALA A 112 -9.75 -13.26 -2.72
C ALA A 112 -10.27 -14.07 -3.92
N ALA A 113 -10.87 -13.38 -4.89
CA ALA A 113 -11.33 -13.98 -6.14
C ALA A 113 -10.21 -14.66 -6.94
N VAL A 114 -8.98 -14.15 -6.91
CA VAL A 114 -7.83 -14.80 -7.56
C VAL A 114 -7.48 -16.10 -6.85
N ALA A 115 -7.42 -16.09 -5.52
CA ALA A 115 -7.11 -17.28 -4.73
C ALA A 115 -8.13 -18.41 -4.95
N GLN A 116 -9.42 -18.07 -5.06
CA GLN A 116 -10.47 -19.04 -5.33
C GLN A 116 -10.46 -19.56 -6.77
N ARG A 117 -10.19 -18.71 -7.76
CA ARG A 117 -10.26 -19.05 -9.18
C ARG A 117 -8.99 -19.69 -9.71
N TYR A 118 -7.84 -19.26 -9.19
CA TYR A 118 -6.52 -19.66 -9.67
C TYR A 118 -5.62 -20.15 -8.54
N PRO A 119 -6.01 -21.22 -7.79
CA PRO A 119 -5.23 -21.70 -6.65
C PRO A 119 -3.82 -22.14 -7.06
N SER A 120 -3.63 -22.64 -8.29
CA SER A 120 -2.31 -22.99 -8.81
C SER A 120 -1.39 -21.79 -9.00
N LEU A 121 -1.94 -20.61 -9.36
CA LEU A 121 -1.17 -19.38 -9.47
C LEU A 121 -0.71 -18.92 -8.09
N VAL A 122 -1.62 -18.89 -7.10
CA VAL A 122 -1.28 -18.53 -5.72
C VAL A 122 -0.22 -19.49 -5.16
N LYS A 123 -0.39 -20.79 -5.40
CA LYS A 123 0.61 -21.78 -5.02
C LYS A 123 1.98 -21.50 -5.66
N ALA A 124 2.02 -21.13 -6.94
CA ALA A 124 3.28 -20.79 -7.61
C ALA A 124 3.98 -19.58 -6.99
N CYS A 125 3.22 -18.56 -6.54
CA CYS A 125 3.77 -17.43 -5.78
C CYS A 125 4.35 -17.87 -4.43
N LEU A 126 3.61 -18.68 -3.69
CA LEU A 126 4.05 -19.21 -2.39
C LEU A 126 5.31 -20.12 -2.53
N ASP A 127 5.39 -20.92 -3.58
CA ASP A 127 6.56 -21.75 -3.87
C ASP A 127 7.83 -20.91 -4.16
N GLN A 128 7.67 -19.66 -4.59
CA GLN A 128 8.75 -18.66 -4.72
C GLN A 128 9.08 -17.95 -3.39
N GLY A 129 8.43 -18.31 -2.30
CA GLY A 129 8.59 -17.67 -0.99
C GLY A 129 7.94 -16.29 -0.90
N TRP A 130 6.98 -15.98 -1.76
CA TRP A 130 6.24 -14.71 -1.68
C TRP A 130 5.26 -14.72 -0.52
N GLU A 131 5.04 -13.57 0.10
CA GLU A 131 3.94 -13.40 1.05
C GLU A 131 2.67 -12.95 0.34
N LEU A 132 1.51 -13.29 0.88
CA LEU A 132 0.23 -12.74 0.42
C LEU A 132 -0.17 -11.55 1.29
N LEU A 133 -0.63 -10.47 0.63
CA LEU A 133 -1.32 -9.36 1.27
C LEU A 133 -2.81 -9.41 0.93
N GLY A 134 -3.65 -8.93 1.86
CA GLY A 134 -5.05 -8.71 1.55
C GLY A 134 -5.21 -7.61 0.50
N HIS A 135 -6.08 -7.86 -0.49
CA HIS A 135 -6.39 -6.91 -1.56
C HIS A 135 -7.91 -6.89 -1.86
N GLY A 136 -8.73 -7.07 -0.82
CA GLY A 136 -10.17 -7.14 -0.93
C GLY A 136 -10.69 -8.37 -1.68
N LEU A 137 -11.98 -8.37 -1.96
CA LEU A 137 -12.62 -9.49 -2.67
C LEU A 137 -12.21 -9.53 -4.15
N ASP A 138 -12.32 -8.40 -4.83
CA ASP A 138 -11.96 -8.15 -6.23
C ASP A 138 -11.82 -6.65 -6.49
N MET A 139 -11.59 -6.24 -7.75
CA MET A 139 -11.38 -4.86 -8.13
C MET A 139 -12.68 -4.06 -8.38
N ASP A 140 -13.85 -4.63 -8.09
CA ASP A 140 -15.15 -3.96 -8.16
C ASP A 140 -15.78 -3.73 -6.76
N HIS A 141 -15.19 -4.29 -5.71
CA HIS A 141 -15.60 -4.10 -4.31
C HIS A 141 -14.66 -3.09 -3.63
N LEU A 142 -14.85 -1.80 -3.98
CA LEU A 142 -14.04 -0.71 -3.45
C LEU A 142 -14.50 -0.30 -2.05
N HIS A 143 -13.55 0.04 -1.18
CA HIS A 143 -13.81 0.63 0.12
C HIS A 143 -14.02 2.14 -0.03
N HIS A 144 -15.06 2.71 0.57
CA HIS A 144 -15.33 4.15 0.48
C HIS A 144 -16.28 4.61 1.58
N GLY A 145 -16.33 5.92 1.82
CA GLY A 145 -17.08 6.50 2.95
C GLY A 145 -18.60 6.31 2.94
N ALA A 146 -19.18 5.91 1.81
CA ALA A 146 -20.61 5.59 1.73
C ALA A 146 -20.92 4.09 1.95
N LEU A 147 -19.89 3.24 2.13
CA LEU A 147 -20.06 1.83 2.40
C LEU A 147 -20.47 1.62 3.86
N PRO A 148 -21.53 0.84 4.16
CA PRO A 148 -21.86 0.49 5.54
C PRO A 148 -20.68 -0.23 6.21
N VAL A 149 -20.35 0.17 7.44
CA VAL A 149 -19.19 -0.36 8.19
C VAL A 149 -19.23 -1.89 8.31
N GLU A 150 -20.40 -2.46 8.60
CA GLU A 150 -20.55 -3.92 8.73
C GLU A 150 -20.36 -4.65 7.39
N GLN A 151 -20.73 -4.01 6.29
CA GLN A 151 -20.46 -4.56 4.96
C GLN A 151 -18.95 -4.56 4.65
N GLU A 152 -18.26 -3.47 4.97
CA GLU A 152 -16.82 -3.37 4.81
C GLU A 152 -16.09 -4.40 5.69
N ARG A 153 -16.49 -4.51 6.95
CA ARG A 153 -16.00 -5.53 7.88
C ARG A 153 -16.14 -6.95 7.31
N ALA A 154 -17.33 -7.28 6.78
CA ALA A 154 -17.59 -8.58 6.19
C ALA A 154 -16.70 -8.86 4.97
N TRP A 155 -16.47 -7.87 4.10
CA TRP A 155 -15.60 -8.02 2.95
C TRP A 155 -14.13 -8.24 3.33
N ILE A 156 -13.64 -7.50 4.34
CA ILE A 156 -12.29 -7.68 4.87
C ILE A 156 -12.15 -9.09 5.46
N ALA A 157 -13.06 -9.50 6.35
CA ALA A 157 -13.00 -10.80 6.99
C ALA A 157 -13.05 -11.94 5.95
N GLN A 158 -14.00 -11.91 5.03
CA GLN A 158 -14.11 -12.91 3.96
C GLN A 158 -12.85 -12.99 3.09
N SER A 159 -12.25 -11.83 2.77
CA SER A 159 -11.02 -11.78 1.99
C SER A 159 -9.87 -12.48 2.74
N LEU A 160 -9.70 -12.16 4.01
CA LEU A 160 -8.64 -12.73 4.85
C LEU A 160 -8.83 -14.24 5.05
N ASP A 161 -10.04 -14.70 5.33
CA ASP A 161 -10.35 -16.13 5.50
C ASP A 161 -9.93 -16.94 4.26
N ILE A 162 -10.27 -16.43 3.07
CA ILE A 162 -9.92 -17.08 1.80
C ILE A 162 -8.40 -17.12 1.59
N LEU A 163 -7.70 -15.99 1.83
CA LEU A 163 -6.26 -15.91 1.63
C LEU A 163 -5.48 -16.73 2.65
N GLN A 164 -5.90 -16.76 3.92
CA GLN A 164 -5.29 -17.59 4.95
C GLN A 164 -5.49 -19.08 4.67
N ALA A 165 -6.68 -19.47 4.20
CA ALA A 165 -6.91 -20.84 3.75
C ALA A 165 -6.05 -21.24 2.56
N ALA A 166 -5.78 -20.32 1.62
CA ALA A 166 -4.95 -20.57 0.45
C ALA A 166 -3.45 -20.62 0.78
N SER A 167 -2.97 -19.80 1.71
CA SER A 167 -1.55 -19.72 2.09
C SER A 167 -1.16 -20.66 3.22
N GLY A 168 -2.11 -21.07 4.06
CA GLY A 168 -1.83 -21.78 5.33
C GLY A 168 -1.14 -20.91 6.39
N ALA A 169 -1.05 -19.59 6.18
CA ALA A 169 -0.37 -18.64 7.05
C ALA A 169 -1.21 -17.38 7.27
N PRO A 170 -1.03 -16.67 8.40
CA PRO A 170 -1.70 -15.39 8.63
C PRO A 170 -1.32 -14.35 7.57
N VAL A 171 -2.31 -13.61 7.08
CA VAL A 171 -2.09 -12.42 6.25
C VAL A 171 -1.80 -11.24 7.18
N ARG A 172 -0.64 -10.61 7.03
CA ARG A 172 -0.19 -9.52 7.92
C ARG A 172 -0.37 -8.14 7.35
N GLY A 173 -0.38 -8.00 6.02
CA GLY A 173 -0.46 -6.73 5.32
C GLY A 173 -1.71 -6.58 4.46
N TRP A 174 -2.04 -5.34 4.14
CA TRP A 174 -3.19 -4.98 3.33
C TRP A 174 -2.87 -3.85 2.35
N LEU A 175 -3.29 -4.02 1.12
CA LEU A 175 -3.40 -2.96 0.11
C LEU A 175 -4.84 -2.95 -0.39
N SER A 176 -5.60 -1.91 -0.11
CA SER A 176 -6.98 -1.82 -0.57
C SER A 176 -7.08 -1.82 -2.09
N PRO A 177 -8.14 -2.39 -2.69
CA PRO A 177 -8.38 -2.27 -4.13
C PRO A 177 -8.33 -0.79 -4.53
N ALA A 178 -7.49 -0.45 -5.52
CA ALA A 178 -7.25 0.94 -5.96
C ALA A 178 -6.82 1.90 -4.83
N LYS A 179 -6.22 1.43 -3.73
CA LYS A 179 -5.92 2.20 -2.50
C LYS A 179 -7.14 2.92 -1.93
N SER A 180 -8.34 2.44 -2.24
CA SER A 180 -9.60 3.03 -1.79
C SER A 180 -9.85 2.72 -0.31
N GLN A 181 -10.29 3.72 0.44
CA GLN A 181 -10.57 3.56 1.87
C GLN A 181 -11.85 4.30 2.28
N SER A 182 -12.52 3.78 3.31
CA SER A 182 -13.43 4.54 4.16
C SER A 182 -12.64 5.16 5.33
N HIS A 183 -13.29 5.99 6.12
CA HIS A 183 -12.67 6.52 7.35
C HIS A 183 -12.39 5.43 8.39
N THR A 184 -13.15 4.33 8.35
CA THR A 184 -13.05 3.19 9.28
C THR A 184 -12.14 2.09 8.79
N THR A 185 -11.73 2.08 7.53
CA THR A 185 -10.87 1.01 7.00
C THR A 185 -9.66 0.71 7.91
N PRO A 186 -8.86 1.69 8.37
CA PRO A 186 -7.72 1.38 9.23
C PRO A 186 -8.10 0.70 10.55
N ASP A 187 -9.25 1.08 11.11
CA ASP A 187 -9.76 0.50 12.37
C ASP A 187 -10.17 -0.95 12.16
N LEU A 188 -10.89 -1.22 11.07
CA LEU A 188 -11.34 -2.58 10.71
C LEU A 188 -10.17 -3.50 10.37
N LEU A 189 -9.15 -3.00 9.70
CA LEU A 189 -7.92 -3.76 9.41
C LEU A 189 -7.18 -4.13 10.70
N ALA A 190 -7.05 -3.17 11.62
CA ALA A 190 -6.44 -3.43 12.93
C ALA A 190 -7.23 -4.46 13.76
N GLU A 191 -8.57 -4.36 13.77
CA GLU A 191 -9.45 -5.34 14.43
C GLU A 191 -9.36 -6.72 13.80
N ALA A 192 -9.22 -6.80 12.47
CA ALA A 192 -9.03 -8.06 11.74
C ALA A 192 -7.65 -8.69 11.98
N GLY A 193 -6.78 -8.01 12.71
CA GLY A 193 -5.48 -8.57 13.12
C GLY A 193 -4.32 -8.26 12.18
N LEU A 194 -4.49 -7.35 11.24
CA LEU A 194 -3.42 -6.93 10.33
C LEU A 194 -2.37 -6.06 11.05
N ASP A 195 -1.14 -6.18 10.63
CA ASP A 195 -0.01 -5.43 11.20
C ASP A 195 0.29 -4.16 10.42
N TYR A 196 0.04 -4.14 9.09
CA TYR A 196 0.35 -2.99 8.26
C TYR A 196 -0.62 -2.78 7.09
N VAL A 197 -0.66 -1.54 6.61
CA VAL A 197 -1.45 -1.07 5.47
C VAL A 197 -0.57 -0.31 4.49
N CYS A 198 -0.84 -0.44 3.18
CA CYS A 198 -0.04 0.12 2.09
C CYS A 198 -0.78 1.21 1.29
N ASP A 199 -1.89 1.74 1.81
CA ASP A 199 -2.75 2.62 1.03
C ASP A 199 -2.30 4.08 1.02
N TRP A 200 -1.49 4.49 2.01
CA TRP A 200 -1.03 5.86 2.17
C TRP A 200 0.33 6.10 1.54
N VAL A 201 0.47 7.23 0.84
CA VAL A 201 1.59 7.51 -0.07
C VAL A 201 2.41 8.73 0.37
N ASN A 202 2.31 9.12 1.62
CA ASN A 202 2.84 10.37 2.14
C ASN A 202 4.19 10.24 2.85
N ASP A 203 4.85 9.09 2.76
CA ASP A 203 6.12 8.84 3.43
C ASP A 203 6.97 7.78 2.70
N ASP A 204 8.30 7.87 2.86
CA ASP A 204 9.26 6.88 2.37
C ASP A 204 9.60 5.82 3.42
N MET A 205 9.15 6.00 4.66
CA MET A 205 9.45 5.12 5.79
C MET A 205 8.18 4.72 6.54
N PRO A 206 8.16 3.58 7.22
CA PRO A 206 7.00 3.16 8.00
C PRO A 206 6.71 4.11 9.17
N TYR A 207 5.44 4.26 9.50
CA TYR A 207 5.02 5.01 10.68
C TYR A 207 3.74 4.42 11.29
N PRO A 208 3.52 4.62 12.62
CA PRO A 208 2.34 4.07 13.28
C PRO A 208 1.07 4.83 12.92
N VAL A 209 -0.02 4.09 12.74
CA VAL A 209 -1.38 4.60 12.52
C VAL A 209 -2.20 4.40 13.79
N ARG A 210 -2.85 5.47 14.26
CA ARG A 210 -3.82 5.37 15.36
C ARG A 210 -5.09 4.73 14.86
N THR A 211 -5.54 3.75 15.61
CA THR A 211 -6.80 3.07 15.37
C THR A 211 -7.68 3.12 16.64
N VAL A 212 -8.96 2.98 16.44
CA VAL A 212 -9.95 2.91 17.53
C VAL A 212 -10.73 1.59 17.44
N SER A 213 -11.22 1.10 18.59
CA SER A 213 -12.07 -0.08 18.58
C SER A 213 -13.46 0.30 18.11
N THR A 214 -13.97 -0.36 17.07
CA THR A 214 -15.32 -0.15 16.52
C THR A 214 -16.37 -1.04 17.20
N ASN A 215 -15.95 -2.00 18.05
CA ASN A 215 -16.83 -3.00 18.69
C ASN A 215 -17.66 -2.47 19.87
N GLN A 216 -17.52 -1.22 20.26
CA GLN A 216 -18.23 -0.66 21.41
C GLN A 216 -19.51 0.13 21.05
N GLY A 217 -20.28 -0.26 20.05
CA GLY A 217 -21.64 0.27 19.83
C GLY A 217 -21.78 1.80 19.71
N ALA A 218 -20.69 2.52 19.76
CA ALA A 218 -20.63 3.95 19.74
C ALA A 218 -19.84 4.41 18.50
N LEU A 219 -20.57 5.00 17.60
CA LEU A 219 -20.02 5.89 16.57
C LEU A 219 -19.38 5.18 15.36
N ALA A 220 -20.23 4.86 14.38
CA ALA A 220 -19.78 5.14 13.02
C ALA A 220 -19.14 6.54 13.08
N PRO A 221 -17.87 6.72 12.68
CA PRO A 221 -17.31 8.04 12.55
C PRO A 221 -18.17 8.77 11.53
N SER A 222 -19.05 9.62 12.04
CA SER A 222 -19.81 10.52 11.19
C SER A 222 -18.82 11.40 10.46
N PRO A 223 -19.09 11.80 9.20
CA PRO A 223 -18.40 12.92 8.58
C PRO A 223 -18.30 14.15 9.50
N ALA A 224 -19.19 14.25 10.49
CA ALA A 224 -19.13 15.22 11.60
C ALA A 224 -17.88 15.11 12.49
N HIS A 225 -17.12 14.01 12.49
CA HIS A 225 -15.81 13.95 13.16
C HIS A 225 -14.76 14.79 12.44
N TYR A 226 -14.99 15.12 11.20
CA TYR A 226 -14.19 16.08 10.42
C TYR A 226 -14.88 17.45 10.31
N GLN A 227 -16.16 17.59 10.73
CA GLN A 227 -16.89 18.85 10.81
C GLN A 227 -17.03 19.22 12.29
N HIS A 228 -16.27 20.20 12.73
CA HIS A 228 -16.02 20.51 14.14
C HIS A 228 -17.14 21.27 14.81
N ALA A 229 -17.51 20.79 15.99
CA ALA A 229 -17.93 21.67 17.07
C ALA A 229 -16.66 22.12 17.84
N PRO A 230 -16.36 23.41 17.97
CA PRO A 230 -15.27 23.89 18.78
C PRO A 230 -15.48 23.43 20.22
N GLY A 231 -14.47 22.78 20.83
CA GLY A 231 -14.43 22.54 22.27
C GLY A 231 -14.80 21.15 22.76
N GLN A 232 -15.09 20.16 21.93
CA GLN A 232 -15.20 18.77 22.39
C GLN A 232 -13.85 18.06 22.25
N GLY A 233 -13.06 18.18 23.30
CA GLY A 233 -11.88 17.34 23.53
C GLY A 233 -12.25 15.87 23.37
N GLY A 234 -11.34 15.05 22.84
CA GLY A 234 -11.51 13.65 22.45
C GLY A 234 -12.58 12.93 23.25
N ALA A 235 -13.50 12.28 22.56
CA ALA A 235 -14.64 11.61 23.15
C ALA A 235 -14.18 10.72 24.31
N ALA A 236 -14.54 11.08 25.53
CA ALA A 236 -14.33 10.24 26.70
C ALA A 236 -15.05 8.90 26.44
N GLY A 237 -14.28 7.80 26.33
CA GLY A 237 -14.82 6.47 26.11
C GLY A 237 -14.36 5.75 24.84
N VAL A 238 -13.58 6.38 23.96
CA VAL A 238 -12.98 5.68 22.81
C VAL A 238 -11.78 4.86 23.28
N THR A 239 -11.86 3.54 23.17
CA THR A 239 -10.74 2.65 23.45
C THR A 239 -9.78 2.64 22.28
N ALA A 240 -8.47 2.80 22.54
CA ALA A 240 -7.45 2.63 21.52
C ALA A 240 -7.55 1.25 20.89
N GLY A 241 -7.46 1.21 19.57
CA GLY A 241 -7.45 -0.03 18.80
C GLY A 241 -6.08 -0.72 18.83
N ARG A 242 -6.00 -1.87 18.16
CA ARG A 242 -4.73 -2.56 17.94
C ARG A 242 -3.83 -1.70 17.03
N ARG A 243 -2.52 -1.84 17.24
CA ARG A 243 -1.51 -1.19 16.42
C ARG A 243 -1.64 -1.55 14.94
N LEU A 244 -1.54 -0.54 14.06
CA LEU A 244 -1.40 -0.67 12.63
C LEU A 244 -0.23 0.22 12.17
N VAL A 245 0.51 -0.19 11.15
CA VAL A 245 1.62 0.58 10.58
C VAL A 245 1.31 0.92 9.13
N ALA A 246 1.48 2.17 8.72
CA ALA A 246 1.51 2.53 7.31
C ALA A 246 2.89 2.20 6.76
N MET A 247 2.93 1.39 5.69
CA MET A 247 4.14 1.05 4.96
C MET A 247 4.23 1.87 3.68
N PRO A 248 5.42 2.35 3.30
CA PRO A 248 5.58 3.17 2.10
C PRO A 248 5.24 2.37 0.85
N HIS A 249 4.30 2.89 0.07
CA HIS A 249 3.87 2.25 -1.19
C HIS A 249 3.49 3.34 -2.21
N PRO A 250 4.48 3.91 -2.93
CA PRO A 250 4.28 5.02 -3.85
C PRO A 250 3.32 4.64 -4.98
N ILE A 251 2.67 5.65 -5.56
CA ILE A 251 1.79 5.51 -6.74
C ILE A 251 2.41 6.11 -8.00
N ASP A 252 3.40 6.99 -7.85
CA ASP A 252 3.96 7.73 -8.98
C ASP A 252 4.96 6.90 -9.80
N ILE A 253 5.64 5.96 -9.13
CA ILE A 253 6.65 5.08 -9.72
C ILE A 253 6.18 3.62 -9.78
N ASP A 254 4.92 3.39 -10.07
CA ASP A 254 4.43 2.06 -10.42
C ASP A 254 4.23 1.92 -11.94
N ASP A 255 4.22 0.70 -12.43
CA ASP A 255 4.06 0.40 -13.85
C ASP A 255 2.68 0.80 -14.39
N HIS A 256 1.65 0.82 -13.55
CA HIS A 256 0.32 1.27 -13.95
C HIS A 256 0.29 2.78 -14.17
N SER A 257 0.86 3.56 -13.25
CA SER A 257 0.90 5.02 -13.36
C SER A 257 1.75 5.45 -14.56
N ILE A 258 2.98 4.93 -14.68
CA ILE A 258 3.90 5.35 -15.73
C ILE A 258 3.44 4.85 -17.11
N LEU A 259 3.23 3.52 -17.26
CA LEU A 259 2.99 2.92 -18.57
C LEU A 259 1.55 3.03 -19.06
N VAL A 260 0.57 3.10 -18.14
CA VAL A 260 -0.85 3.00 -18.50
C VAL A 260 -1.60 4.32 -18.33
N GLN A 261 -1.40 5.03 -17.23
CA GLN A 261 -2.09 6.30 -16.99
C GLN A 261 -1.39 7.46 -17.73
N ASN A 262 -0.07 7.56 -17.60
CA ASN A 262 0.72 8.63 -18.18
C ASN A 262 1.17 8.33 -19.62
N HIS A 263 0.98 7.09 -20.09
CA HIS A 263 1.37 6.65 -21.44
C HIS A 263 2.86 6.85 -21.76
N HIS A 264 3.71 6.75 -20.75
CA HIS A 264 5.15 6.77 -20.92
C HIS A 264 5.67 5.44 -21.45
N THR A 265 6.92 5.44 -21.92
CA THR A 265 7.57 4.25 -22.47
C THR A 265 8.08 3.31 -21.35
N GLU A 266 8.43 2.09 -21.72
CA GLU A 266 9.11 1.16 -20.82
C GLU A 266 10.50 1.64 -20.39
N ASP A 267 11.19 2.42 -21.22
CA ASP A 267 12.47 3.06 -20.86
C ASP A 267 12.25 4.13 -19.77
N ASP A 268 11.20 4.95 -19.88
CA ASP A 268 10.86 5.92 -18.83
C ASP A 268 10.55 5.21 -17.49
N PHE A 269 9.91 4.04 -17.54
CA PHE A 269 9.66 3.25 -16.34
C PHE A 269 10.96 2.72 -15.72
N ARG A 270 11.86 2.14 -16.54
CA ARG A 270 13.19 1.70 -16.11
C ARG A 270 13.96 2.85 -15.45
N ASP A 271 14.03 3.99 -16.13
CA ASP A 271 14.82 5.14 -15.70
C ASP A 271 14.24 5.73 -14.40
N ALA A 272 12.92 5.80 -14.26
CA ALA A 272 12.27 6.23 -13.03
C ALA A 272 12.60 5.33 -11.82
N LEU A 273 12.64 4.00 -12.02
CA LEU A 273 13.04 3.06 -10.97
C LEU A 273 14.51 3.23 -10.57
N ILE A 274 15.39 3.41 -11.55
CA ILE A 274 16.84 3.63 -11.33
C ILE A 274 17.06 4.96 -10.60
N ASP A 275 16.45 6.04 -11.05
CA ASP A 275 16.58 7.37 -10.45
C ASP A 275 16.07 7.42 -9.01
N GLN A 276 14.92 6.77 -8.74
CA GLN A 276 14.39 6.62 -7.38
C GLN A 276 15.36 5.85 -6.48
N PHE A 277 15.86 4.73 -6.97
CA PHE A 277 16.86 3.94 -6.24
C PHE A 277 18.12 4.75 -5.96
N ASP A 278 18.71 5.36 -6.98
CA ASP A 278 19.96 6.12 -6.86
C ASP A 278 19.81 7.32 -5.91
N GLY A 279 18.63 7.97 -5.93
CA GLY A 279 18.28 9.02 -4.99
C GLY A 279 18.32 8.55 -3.55
N LEU A 280 17.54 7.52 -3.24
CA LEU A 280 17.44 6.95 -1.89
C LEU A 280 18.74 6.26 -1.45
N TYR A 281 19.49 5.66 -2.37
CA TYR A 281 20.79 5.06 -2.07
C TYR A 281 21.84 6.10 -1.66
N ARG A 282 21.82 7.30 -2.26
CA ARG A 282 22.68 8.43 -1.84
C ARG A 282 22.33 8.95 -0.45
N GLU A 283 21.04 8.98 -0.11
CA GLU A 283 20.57 9.41 1.22
C GLU A 283 20.84 8.37 2.33
N ALA A 284 20.92 7.10 1.95
CA ALA A 284 21.03 6.00 2.88
C ALA A 284 22.47 5.75 3.37
N SER A 285 22.60 5.18 4.57
CA SER A 285 23.84 4.63 5.12
C SER A 285 23.55 3.34 5.91
N ALA A 286 24.58 2.61 6.31
CA ALA A 286 24.42 1.38 7.09
C ALA A 286 23.68 1.57 8.43
N GLY A 287 23.74 2.77 9.00
CA GLY A 287 23.01 3.11 10.24
C GLY A 287 21.74 3.91 10.03
N ASN A 288 21.43 4.29 8.78
CA ASN A 288 20.24 5.08 8.42
C ASN A 288 19.71 4.66 7.05
N GLY A 289 19.05 3.53 7.02
CA GLY A 289 18.54 2.91 5.79
C GLY A 289 17.31 3.60 5.22
N ARG A 290 17.02 3.29 3.96
CA ARG A 290 15.82 3.70 3.23
C ARG A 290 15.08 2.48 2.67
N ILE A 291 13.85 2.68 2.26
CA ILE A 291 13.06 1.66 1.55
C ILE A 291 12.90 2.10 0.10
N VAL A 292 13.20 1.20 -0.83
CA VAL A 292 12.80 1.32 -2.23
C VAL A 292 11.63 0.37 -2.45
N ALA A 293 10.43 0.92 -2.59
CA ALA A 293 9.22 0.15 -2.85
C ALA A 293 8.87 0.22 -4.34
N ILE A 294 8.69 -0.95 -4.97
CA ILE A 294 8.31 -1.11 -6.38
C ILE A 294 6.97 -1.82 -6.44
N SER A 295 6.01 -1.23 -7.14
CA SER A 295 4.68 -1.82 -7.34
C SER A 295 4.51 -2.27 -8.79
N LEU A 296 4.15 -3.54 -8.99
CA LEU A 296 4.05 -4.17 -10.30
C LEU A 296 2.65 -4.75 -10.56
N HIS A 297 2.18 -4.56 -11.78
CA HIS A 297 0.95 -5.15 -12.29
C HIS A 297 1.30 -6.10 -13.46
N PRO A 298 1.20 -7.42 -13.29
CA PRO A 298 1.63 -8.38 -14.31
C PRO A 298 1.01 -8.20 -15.69
N TRP A 299 -0.18 -7.61 -15.76
CA TRP A 299 -0.83 -7.30 -17.04
C TRP A 299 -0.21 -6.08 -17.74
N ALA A 300 0.46 -5.19 -17.02
CA ALA A 300 1.14 -4.02 -17.55
C ALA A 300 2.61 -4.31 -17.89
N ILE A 301 3.44 -4.59 -16.90
CA ILE A 301 4.89 -4.82 -17.09
C ILE A 301 5.21 -6.21 -17.64
N GLY A 302 4.36 -7.22 -17.41
CA GLY A 302 4.59 -8.60 -17.86
C GLY A 302 4.44 -8.83 -19.37
N GLN A 303 4.29 -7.77 -20.17
CA GLN A 303 4.28 -7.84 -21.63
C GLN A 303 5.68 -8.16 -22.18
N PRO A 304 5.80 -8.93 -23.30
CA PRO A 304 7.11 -9.34 -23.83
C PRO A 304 8.04 -8.15 -24.16
N TYR A 305 7.47 -7.06 -24.62
CA TYR A 305 8.24 -5.87 -25.02
C TYR A 305 8.61 -4.95 -23.84
N ARG A 306 7.96 -5.14 -22.66
CA ARG A 306 8.17 -4.31 -21.47
C ARG A 306 9.05 -4.95 -20.41
N ILE A 307 9.01 -6.29 -20.30
CA ILE A 307 9.67 -6.98 -19.17
C ILE A 307 11.17 -6.72 -19.09
N GLY A 308 11.82 -6.45 -20.23
CA GLY A 308 13.25 -6.10 -20.28
C GLY A 308 13.60 -4.86 -19.47
N ALA A 309 12.75 -3.85 -19.48
CA ALA A 309 12.94 -2.63 -18.69
C ALA A 309 12.97 -2.91 -17.17
N LEU A 310 12.09 -3.78 -16.70
CA LEU A 310 12.13 -4.24 -15.31
C LEU A 310 13.39 -5.02 -15.00
N GLU A 311 13.82 -5.94 -15.89
CA GLU A 311 15.01 -6.75 -15.69
C GLU A 311 16.27 -5.87 -15.60
N GLU A 312 16.39 -4.84 -16.43
CA GLU A 312 17.50 -3.87 -16.42
C GLU A 312 17.51 -3.06 -15.12
N ALA A 313 16.35 -2.54 -14.68
CA ALA A 313 16.25 -1.80 -13.41
C ALA A 313 16.63 -2.68 -12.21
N LEU A 314 16.14 -3.93 -12.16
CA LEU A 314 16.48 -4.88 -11.09
C LEU A 314 17.97 -5.24 -11.10
N ALA A 315 18.58 -5.42 -12.27
CA ALA A 315 20.00 -5.68 -12.41
C ALA A 315 20.85 -4.51 -11.88
N HIS A 316 20.45 -3.27 -12.17
CA HIS A 316 21.10 -2.07 -11.64
C HIS A 316 21.00 -2.04 -10.11
N ILE A 317 19.79 -2.15 -9.55
CA ILE A 317 19.54 -2.09 -8.11
C ILE A 317 20.31 -3.18 -7.36
N MET A 318 20.18 -4.43 -7.81
CA MET A 318 20.81 -5.58 -7.15
C MET A 318 22.32 -5.69 -7.39
N GLY A 319 22.86 -4.91 -8.33
CA GLY A 319 24.29 -4.75 -8.54
C GLY A 319 25.00 -3.89 -7.48
N HIS A 320 24.25 -3.20 -6.62
CA HIS A 320 24.80 -2.35 -5.57
C HIS A 320 24.98 -3.10 -4.24
N GLU A 321 26.07 -2.81 -3.55
CA GLU A 321 26.29 -3.34 -2.19
C GLU A 321 25.29 -2.76 -1.20
N GLY A 322 24.91 -3.56 -0.18
CA GLY A 322 24.02 -3.09 0.87
C GLY A 322 22.54 -2.96 0.45
N VAL A 323 22.12 -3.67 -0.58
CA VAL A 323 20.70 -3.86 -0.92
C VAL A 323 20.22 -5.17 -0.28
N TRP A 324 19.15 -5.07 0.50
CA TRP A 324 18.47 -6.19 1.14
C TRP A 324 17.07 -6.32 0.55
N ALA A 325 16.85 -7.31 -0.31
CA ALA A 325 15.53 -7.61 -0.84
C ALA A 325 14.72 -8.40 0.18
N ALA A 326 13.54 -7.86 0.54
CA ALA A 326 12.72 -8.42 1.61
C ALA A 326 11.23 -8.23 1.34
N THR A 327 10.41 -9.06 1.98
CA THR A 327 8.95 -8.90 1.99
C THR A 327 8.52 -7.76 2.93
N GLY A 328 7.28 -7.27 2.77
CA GLY A 328 6.76 -6.21 3.64
C GLY A 328 6.77 -6.59 5.12
N SER A 329 6.44 -7.84 5.43
CA SER A 329 6.49 -8.36 6.81
C SER A 329 7.91 -8.37 7.38
N GLU A 330 8.90 -8.77 6.61
CA GLU A 330 10.31 -8.76 7.05
C GLU A 330 10.84 -7.35 7.28
N ILE A 331 10.46 -6.40 6.41
CA ILE A 331 10.82 -4.99 6.57
C ILE A 331 10.16 -4.40 7.82
N LEU A 332 8.87 -4.70 8.05
CA LEU A 332 8.16 -4.26 9.26
C LEU A 332 8.81 -4.80 10.53
N ASP A 333 9.18 -6.10 10.54
CA ASP A 333 9.82 -6.73 11.68
C ASP A 333 11.19 -6.11 11.95
N ALA A 334 12.00 -5.88 10.91
CA ALA A 334 13.30 -5.23 11.02
C ALA A 334 13.19 -3.78 11.50
N TRP A 335 12.22 -3.02 10.94
CA TRP A 335 11.94 -1.64 11.37
C TRP A 335 11.53 -1.60 12.85
N THR A 336 10.68 -2.52 13.28
CA THR A 336 10.25 -2.62 14.68
C THR A 336 11.43 -2.97 15.60
N ALA A 337 12.28 -3.91 15.20
CA ALA A 337 13.46 -4.32 15.95
C ALA A 337 14.51 -3.19 16.06
N ALA A 338 14.61 -2.34 15.04
CA ALA A 338 15.49 -1.17 15.04
C ALA A 338 14.95 0.01 15.89
N GLY A 339 13.86 -0.18 16.63
CA GLY A 339 13.26 0.86 17.47
C GLY A 339 12.37 1.82 16.69
N GLY A 340 11.91 1.43 15.53
CA GLY A 340 10.89 2.14 14.77
C GLY A 340 9.73 2.50 15.70
N GLN A 341 9.37 3.79 15.78
CA GLN A 341 8.48 4.30 16.83
C GLN A 341 7.12 3.63 16.78
N VAL A 342 6.91 2.79 17.76
CA VAL A 342 5.68 2.06 18.03
C VAL A 342 4.79 2.85 18.96
N SER A 343 5.34 3.89 19.60
CA SER A 343 4.65 4.70 20.60
C SER A 343 4.05 5.92 19.94
N ILE A 344 2.75 5.89 19.81
CA ILE A 344 1.96 7.10 19.71
C ILE A 344 2.04 7.71 21.10
N ALA A 345 2.92 8.68 21.28
CA ALA A 345 3.07 9.35 22.56
C ALA A 345 1.74 9.99 22.94
N THR A 346 1.14 9.52 24.01
CA THR A 346 0.15 10.26 24.78
C THR A 346 0.89 11.34 25.59
N SER A 347 1.60 12.24 24.90
CA SER A 347 2.17 13.40 25.60
C SER A 347 1.04 14.37 25.90
N PRO A 348 0.76 14.68 27.14
CA PRO A 348 -0.08 15.82 27.44
C PRO A 348 0.63 17.08 26.91
N VAL A 349 -0.07 17.79 26.06
CA VAL A 349 0.35 19.15 25.67
C VAL A 349 0.37 19.98 26.94
N ALA A 350 1.55 20.53 27.30
CA ALA A 350 1.71 21.53 28.33
C ALA A 350 1.11 22.88 27.90
#